data_d97e4c862e1decb50220d64531839a99
#
_entry.id   d97e4c862e1decb50220d64531839a99
#
_cell.length_a   1.000
_cell.length_b   1.000
_cell.length_c   1.000
_cell.angle_alpha   90.00
_cell.angle_beta   90.00
_cell.angle_gamma   90.00
#
_symmetry.space_group_name_H-M   'P 1'
#
loop_
_entity.id
_entity.type
_entity.pdbx_description
1 polymer ?
#
loop_
_entity_poly.entity_id
_entity_poly.type
_entity_poly.pdbx_seq_one_letter_code
_entity_poly.pdbx_strand_id
1 'polypeptide(L)'
;MSVQAQDENASVSTVFDVKIVHTNDIHARVEEDDYNQVIGMDRLSGIAQAFTEGADGSLMLDSGDTFHGQPIATIVKGESVAKLMKACGYDAMTTGNHDWSYGKERLKELGGIANVKILSGNIKNADGTSFFDTDELIKEITKNGKTLKIGVFGVSDPEMKNKTTPSNVEGLDFQDAVAYAKREAATLKAEGCDVVIA
;
A
#
# COMPACT_ATOMS: atom_id res chain seq x y z
N MET A 1 53.84 31.62 -9.71
CA MET A 1 52.77 31.39 -8.74
C MET A 1 51.49 31.19 -9.52
N SER A 2 51.03 29.96 -9.63
CA SER A 2 49.73 29.62 -10.23
C SER A 2 48.71 29.48 -9.11
N VAL A 3 47.72 30.36 -9.13
CA VAL A 3 46.56 30.27 -8.22
C VAL A 3 45.56 29.36 -8.91
N GLN A 4 45.34 28.16 -8.37
CA GLN A 4 44.22 27.31 -8.73
C GLN A 4 42.99 27.84 -7.99
N ALA A 5 42.00 28.32 -8.75
CA ALA A 5 40.66 28.55 -8.22
C ALA A 5 40.05 27.18 -7.90
N GLN A 6 39.76 26.94 -6.62
CA GLN A 6 38.95 25.81 -6.21
C GLN A 6 37.50 26.14 -6.60
N ASP A 7 36.90 25.26 -7.41
CA ASP A 7 35.47 25.27 -7.68
C ASP A 7 34.69 24.97 -6.37
N GLU A 8 34.20 26.01 -5.74
CA GLU A 8 33.35 25.92 -4.51
C GLU A 8 31.89 25.52 -4.82
N ASN A 9 31.61 24.87 -5.92
CA ASN A 9 30.28 24.42 -6.31
C ASN A 9 30.15 22.89 -6.37
N ALA A 10 30.70 22.18 -5.39
CA ALA A 10 30.25 20.82 -5.13
C ALA A 10 28.83 20.90 -4.56
N SER A 11 27.82 20.69 -5.40
CA SER A 11 26.44 20.56 -4.96
C SER A 11 26.37 19.40 -3.95
N VAL A 12 26.23 19.75 -2.67
CA VAL A 12 26.02 18.72 -1.63
C VAL A 12 24.78 17.96 -2.00
N SER A 13 24.95 16.68 -2.41
CA SER A 13 23.83 15.81 -2.70
C SER A 13 23.08 15.52 -1.39
N THR A 14 21.79 15.80 -1.35
CA THR A 14 20.95 15.42 -0.21
C THR A 14 20.60 13.95 -0.33
N VAL A 15 20.96 13.16 0.66
CA VAL A 15 20.61 11.74 0.74
C VAL A 15 19.41 11.63 1.68
N PHE A 16 18.37 10.95 1.21
CA PHE A 16 17.17 10.62 2.00
C PHE A 16 17.26 9.17 2.46
N ASP A 17 17.04 8.93 3.76
CA ASP A 17 16.81 7.60 4.31
C ASP A 17 15.32 7.36 4.42
N VAL A 18 14.77 6.50 3.57
CA VAL A 18 13.35 6.14 3.55
C VAL A 18 13.21 4.65 3.82
N LYS A 19 12.38 4.34 4.81
CA LYS A 19 12.09 2.96 5.19
C LYS A 19 10.73 2.53 4.67
N ILE A 20 10.68 1.37 4.03
CA ILE A 20 9.43 0.76 3.57
C ILE A 20 9.24 -0.54 4.32
N VAL A 21 8.11 -0.66 4.99
CA VAL A 21 7.63 -1.90 5.61
C VAL A 21 6.44 -2.39 4.81
N HIS A 22 6.41 -3.66 4.48
CA HIS A 22 5.25 -4.22 3.80
C HIS A 22 4.84 -5.57 4.37
N THR A 23 3.57 -5.89 4.22
CA THR A 23 2.95 -7.17 4.55
C THR A 23 2.12 -7.67 3.38
N ASN A 24 1.79 -8.94 3.40
CA ASN A 24 0.87 -9.62 2.48
C ASN A 24 0.34 -10.89 3.15
N ASP A 25 -0.81 -11.37 2.68
CA ASP A 25 -1.38 -12.66 3.09
C ASP A 25 -1.50 -12.85 4.62
N ILE A 26 -1.87 -11.79 5.34
CA ILE A 26 -2.05 -11.84 6.80
C ILE A 26 -3.21 -12.78 7.17
N HIS A 27 -4.26 -12.83 6.33
CA HIS A 27 -5.43 -13.68 6.53
C HIS A 27 -6.01 -13.60 7.94
N ALA A 28 -6.07 -12.38 8.49
CA ALA A 28 -6.55 -12.10 9.86
C ALA A 28 -5.78 -12.85 10.98
N ARG A 29 -4.56 -13.31 10.73
CA ARG A 29 -3.66 -13.90 11.74
C ARG A 29 -3.00 -12.78 12.54
N VAL A 30 -3.77 -12.16 13.40
CA VAL A 30 -3.38 -10.93 14.10
C VAL A 30 -2.71 -11.19 15.45
N GLU A 31 -2.91 -12.39 16.00
CA GLU A 31 -2.29 -12.82 17.24
C GLU A 31 -1.02 -13.64 16.97
N GLU A 32 -0.08 -13.57 17.89
CA GLU A 32 1.13 -14.40 17.85
C GLU A 32 0.78 -15.89 17.95
N ASP A 33 1.39 -16.70 17.11
CA ASP A 33 1.27 -18.15 17.14
C ASP A 33 2.60 -18.79 16.76
N ASP A 34 3.35 -19.23 17.76
CA ASP A 34 4.67 -19.85 17.57
C ASP A 34 4.61 -21.15 16.77
N TYR A 35 3.51 -21.92 16.90
CA TYR A 35 3.33 -23.17 16.17
C TYR A 35 3.18 -22.96 14.65
N ASN A 36 2.43 -21.93 14.25
CA ASN A 36 2.22 -21.56 12.86
C ASN A 36 3.17 -20.46 12.38
N GLN A 37 4.14 -20.06 13.18
CA GLN A 37 5.14 -19.03 12.88
C GLN A 37 4.51 -17.67 12.55
N VAL A 38 3.42 -17.33 13.24
CA VAL A 38 2.73 -16.03 13.11
C VAL A 38 3.31 -15.05 14.11
N ILE A 39 3.78 -13.91 13.62
CA ILE A 39 4.42 -12.90 14.48
C ILE A 39 3.43 -12.04 15.27
N GLY A 40 2.17 -11.94 14.82
CA GLY A 40 1.15 -11.06 15.38
C GLY A 40 1.31 -9.59 14.97
N MET A 41 0.21 -8.84 14.98
CA MET A 41 0.23 -7.44 14.53
C MET A 41 0.85 -6.49 15.56
N ASP A 42 0.80 -6.82 16.84
CA ASP A 42 1.45 -6.05 17.91
C ASP A 42 2.98 -6.08 17.78
N ARG A 43 3.56 -7.27 17.63
CA ARG A 43 5.00 -7.42 17.35
C ARG A 43 5.41 -6.80 16.02
N LEU A 44 4.62 -7.02 14.98
CA LEU A 44 4.85 -6.39 13.68
C LEU A 44 4.92 -4.86 13.81
N SER A 45 3.98 -4.27 14.54
CA SER A 45 3.95 -2.83 14.79
C SER A 45 5.22 -2.36 15.54
N GLY A 46 5.63 -3.09 16.58
CA GLY A 46 6.85 -2.78 17.32
C GLY A 46 8.12 -2.87 16.48
N ILE A 47 8.23 -3.90 15.62
CA ILE A 47 9.35 -4.07 14.68
C ILE A 47 9.35 -2.94 13.64
N ALA A 48 8.18 -2.62 13.08
CA ALA A 48 8.05 -1.54 12.10
C ALA A 48 8.47 -0.19 12.70
N GLN A 49 8.03 0.13 13.92
CA GLN A 49 8.43 1.35 14.63
C GLN A 49 9.94 1.40 14.86
N ALA A 50 10.53 0.33 15.38
CA ALA A 50 11.97 0.27 15.62
C ALA A 50 12.79 0.36 14.31
N PHE A 51 12.31 -0.27 13.24
CA PHE A 51 12.97 -0.23 11.94
C PHE A 51 12.93 1.16 11.31
N THR A 52 11.83 1.90 11.49
CA THR A 52 11.63 3.22 10.89
C THR A 52 12.14 4.37 11.75
N GLU A 53 12.56 4.09 12.97
CA GLU A 53 13.12 5.10 13.89
C GLU A 53 14.33 5.80 13.26
N GLY A 54 14.33 7.13 13.31
CA GLY A 54 15.41 7.98 12.79
C GLY A 54 15.46 8.13 11.26
N ALA A 55 14.57 7.48 10.51
CA ALA A 55 14.46 7.69 9.08
C ALA A 55 13.88 9.07 8.74
N ASP A 56 14.22 9.61 7.55
CA ASP A 56 13.65 10.87 7.06
C ASP A 56 12.15 10.73 6.73
N GLY A 57 11.70 9.50 6.44
CA GLY A 57 10.31 9.15 6.20
C GLY A 57 10.12 7.65 6.08
N SER A 58 8.87 7.21 6.21
CA SER A 58 8.51 5.80 6.07
C SER A 58 7.18 5.60 5.37
N LEU A 59 6.98 4.40 4.85
CA LEU A 59 5.72 3.89 4.32
C LEU A 59 5.46 2.50 4.91
N MET A 60 4.22 2.24 5.30
CA MET A 60 3.73 0.92 5.67
C MET A 60 2.64 0.48 4.71
N LEU A 61 2.91 -0.57 3.95
CA LEU A 61 2.09 -1.01 2.82
C LEU A 61 1.61 -2.45 3.03
N ASP A 62 0.47 -2.79 2.42
CA ASP A 62 -0.05 -4.17 2.42
C ASP A 62 -0.40 -4.62 1.00
N SER A 63 -0.01 -5.84 0.64
CA SER A 63 -0.27 -6.39 -0.70
C SER A 63 -1.54 -7.25 -0.79
N GLY A 64 -2.40 -7.20 0.23
CA GLY A 64 -3.72 -7.81 0.23
C GLY A 64 -3.79 -9.19 0.89
N ASP A 65 -4.96 -9.80 0.79
CA ASP A 65 -5.39 -11.00 1.51
C ASP A 65 -5.31 -10.83 3.04
N THR A 66 -5.78 -9.69 3.52
CA THR A 66 -5.61 -9.26 4.90
C THR A 66 -6.90 -9.38 5.72
N PHE A 67 -8.05 -8.93 5.19
CA PHE A 67 -9.29 -8.76 5.98
C PHE A 67 -10.06 -10.05 6.29
N HIS A 68 -9.75 -11.18 5.66
CA HIS A 68 -10.49 -12.42 5.81
C HIS A 68 -9.57 -13.60 6.15
N GLY A 69 -10.07 -14.54 6.98
CA GLY A 69 -9.36 -15.79 7.29
C GLY A 69 -9.73 -16.35 8.66
N GLN A 70 -9.39 -15.68 9.74
CA GLN A 70 -9.62 -16.15 11.10
C GLN A 70 -10.98 -15.70 11.67
N PRO A 71 -11.54 -16.39 12.71
CA PRO A 71 -12.80 -16.04 13.34
C PRO A 71 -12.88 -14.58 13.82
N ILE A 72 -11.78 -14.02 14.31
CA ILE A 72 -11.69 -12.63 14.75
C ILE A 72 -12.09 -11.63 13.65
N ALA A 73 -11.85 -11.98 12.38
CA ALA A 73 -12.27 -11.18 11.24
C ALA A 73 -13.66 -11.60 10.74
N THR A 74 -13.92 -12.91 10.60
CA THR A 74 -15.12 -13.38 9.92
C THR A 74 -16.41 -13.04 10.67
N ILE A 75 -16.40 -13.04 12.02
CA ILE A 75 -17.56 -12.68 12.86
C ILE A 75 -18.01 -11.23 12.61
N VAL A 76 -17.07 -10.32 12.44
CA VAL A 76 -17.33 -8.87 12.26
C VAL A 76 -17.00 -8.38 10.84
N LYS A 77 -16.94 -9.31 9.88
CA LYS A 77 -16.69 -9.00 8.46
C LYS A 77 -15.49 -8.05 8.25
N GLY A 78 -14.35 -8.41 8.84
CA GLY A 78 -13.05 -7.72 8.67
C GLY A 78 -12.82 -6.51 9.57
N GLU A 79 -13.81 -6.01 10.32
CA GLU A 79 -13.69 -4.76 11.06
C GLU A 79 -12.57 -4.76 12.11
N SER A 80 -12.39 -5.88 12.83
CA SER A 80 -11.31 -6.02 13.81
C SER A 80 -9.93 -5.81 13.19
N VAL A 81 -9.68 -6.44 12.02
CA VAL A 81 -8.42 -6.32 11.29
C VAL A 81 -8.22 -4.90 10.78
N ALA A 82 -9.26 -4.27 10.22
CA ALA A 82 -9.20 -2.89 9.76
C ALA A 82 -8.82 -1.91 10.89
N LYS A 83 -9.37 -2.11 12.10
CA LYS A 83 -9.00 -1.32 13.28
C LYS A 83 -7.54 -1.55 13.70
N LEU A 84 -7.04 -2.79 13.61
CA LEU A 84 -5.65 -3.10 13.89
C LEU A 84 -4.71 -2.51 12.85
N MET A 85 -5.03 -2.57 11.56
CA MET A 85 -4.26 -1.91 10.50
C MET A 85 -4.14 -0.40 10.76
N LYS A 86 -5.24 0.24 11.16
CA LYS A 86 -5.22 1.66 11.56
C LYS A 86 -4.27 1.91 12.73
N ALA A 87 -4.31 1.06 13.76
CA ALA A 87 -3.44 1.18 14.93
C ALA A 87 -1.96 0.97 14.58
N CYS A 88 -1.67 0.08 13.61
CA CYS A 88 -0.32 -0.16 13.11
C CYS A 88 0.19 0.95 12.15
N GLY A 89 -0.67 1.86 11.70
CA GLY A 89 -0.28 2.99 10.87
C GLY A 89 -0.03 2.64 9.41
N TYR A 90 -0.79 1.70 8.82
CA TYR A 90 -0.72 1.43 7.39
C TYR A 90 -1.13 2.67 6.57
N ASP A 91 -0.35 2.97 5.53
CA ASP A 91 -0.59 4.10 4.61
C ASP A 91 -1.51 3.67 3.45
N ALA A 92 -1.25 2.51 2.86
CA ALA A 92 -2.00 2.01 1.71
C ALA A 92 -1.98 0.47 1.62
N MET A 93 -2.90 -0.05 0.80
CA MET A 93 -2.94 -1.47 0.44
C MET A 93 -3.40 -1.67 -1.00
N THR A 94 -3.08 -2.82 -1.57
CA THR A 94 -3.79 -3.38 -2.73
C THR A 94 -4.67 -4.55 -2.28
N THR A 95 -5.46 -5.14 -3.17
CA THR A 95 -6.40 -6.20 -2.79
C THR A 95 -5.96 -7.57 -3.28
N GLY A 96 -6.01 -8.56 -2.39
CA GLY A 96 -6.01 -9.97 -2.74
C GLY A 96 -7.43 -10.51 -2.94
N ASN A 97 -7.58 -11.78 -3.27
CA ASN A 97 -8.90 -12.38 -3.55
C ASN A 97 -9.77 -12.54 -2.30
N HIS A 98 -9.18 -12.74 -1.14
CA HIS A 98 -9.91 -12.90 0.11
C HIS A 98 -10.47 -11.59 0.67
N ASP A 99 -9.92 -10.44 0.31
CA ASP A 99 -10.45 -9.15 0.75
C ASP A 99 -11.86 -8.86 0.21
N TRP A 100 -12.22 -9.48 -0.92
CA TRP A 100 -13.56 -9.40 -1.51
C TRP A 100 -14.60 -10.33 -0.87
N SER A 101 -14.22 -11.16 0.11
CA SER A 101 -15.10 -12.18 0.70
C SER A 101 -16.37 -11.63 1.31
N TYR A 102 -16.36 -10.38 1.76
CA TYR A 102 -17.51 -9.71 2.35
C TYR A 102 -18.27 -8.78 1.38
N GLY A 103 -17.90 -8.80 0.10
CA GLY A 103 -18.45 -7.96 -0.96
C GLY A 103 -17.73 -6.63 -1.12
N LYS A 104 -17.87 -6.07 -2.31
CA LYS A 104 -17.13 -4.87 -2.74
C LYS A 104 -17.42 -3.62 -1.91
N GLU A 105 -18.67 -3.43 -1.46
CA GLU A 105 -19.02 -2.27 -0.64
C GLU A 105 -18.38 -2.37 0.76
N ARG A 106 -18.40 -3.59 1.35
CA ARG A 106 -17.75 -3.80 2.64
C ARG A 106 -16.24 -3.58 2.57
N LEU A 107 -15.61 -3.96 1.47
CA LEU A 107 -14.18 -3.72 1.26
C LEU A 107 -13.84 -2.21 1.28
N LYS A 108 -14.62 -1.37 0.61
CA LYS A 108 -14.46 0.09 0.71
C LYS A 108 -14.62 0.62 2.13
N GLU A 109 -15.65 0.13 2.82
CA GLU A 109 -15.90 0.51 4.22
C GLU A 109 -14.71 0.12 5.12
N LEU A 110 -14.13 -1.08 4.91
CA LEU A 110 -12.95 -1.54 5.65
C LEU A 110 -11.73 -0.65 5.40
N GLY A 111 -11.49 -0.22 4.17
CA GLY A 111 -10.47 0.77 3.85
C GLY A 111 -10.65 2.07 4.63
N GLY A 112 -11.89 2.56 4.73
CA GLY A 112 -12.23 3.74 5.53
C GLY A 112 -12.00 3.53 7.04
N ILE A 113 -12.40 2.38 7.59
CA ILE A 113 -12.17 2.02 9.00
C ILE A 113 -10.67 1.92 9.30
N ALA A 114 -9.91 1.27 8.41
CA ALA A 114 -8.47 1.13 8.51
C ALA A 114 -7.72 2.46 8.30
N ASN A 115 -8.39 3.45 7.73
CA ASN A 115 -7.79 4.71 7.29
C ASN A 115 -6.62 4.48 6.31
N VAL A 116 -6.77 3.48 5.44
CA VAL A 116 -5.81 3.15 4.38
C VAL A 116 -6.37 3.49 3.01
N LYS A 117 -5.52 3.86 2.07
CA LYS A 117 -5.87 3.98 0.67
C LYS A 117 -5.81 2.61 0.01
N ILE A 118 -6.89 2.17 -0.64
CA ILE A 118 -6.89 0.95 -1.45
C ILE A 118 -6.53 1.34 -2.89
N LEU A 119 -5.33 0.93 -3.34
CA LEU A 119 -4.70 1.40 -4.58
C LEU A 119 -4.86 0.44 -5.78
N SER A 120 -5.82 -0.49 -5.74
CA SER A 120 -6.06 -1.46 -6.85
C SER A 120 -6.65 -0.77 -8.10
N GLY A 121 -5.87 0.11 -8.71
CA GLY A 121 -6.33 1.05 -9.72
C GLY A 121 -6.68 0.42 -11.08
N ASN A 122 -6.28 -0.84 -11.33
CA ASN A 122 -6.73 -1.60 -12.49
C ASN A 122 -8.14 -2.20 -12.33
N ILE A 123 -8.84 -1.89 -11.23
CA ILE A 123 -10.24 -2.29 -11.01
C ILE A 123 -11.13 -1.08 -11.26
N LYS A 124 -12.04 -1.21 -12.21
CA LYS A 124 -12.93 -0.14 -12.64
C LYS A 124 -14.41 -0.53 -12.51
N ASN A 125 -15.25 0.45 -12.39
CA ASN A 125 -16.69 0.29 -12.59
C ASN A 125 -17.00 -0.02 -14.05
N ALA A 126 -18.21 -0.51 -14.34
CA ALA A 126 -18.65 -0.82 -15.71
C ALA A 126 -18.62 0.40 -16.66
N ASP A 127 -18.67 1.61 -16.13
CA ASP A 127 -18.56 2.86 -16.89
C ASP A 127 -17.11 3.32 -17.10
N GLY A 128 -16.12 2.55 -16.63
CA GLY A 128 -14.68 2.85 -16.74
C GLY A 128 -14.13 3.78 -15.67
N THR A 129 -14.94 4.27 -14.74
CA THR A 129 -14.45 5.07 -13.60
C THR A 129 -13.73 4.20 -12.59
N SER A 130 -12.85 4.79 -11.80
CA SER A 130 -12.15 4.06 -10.72
C SER A 130 -13.15 3.53 -9.70
N PHE A 131 -12.96 2.27 -9.29
CA PHE A 131 -13.81 1.69 -8.26
C PHE A 131 -13.45 2.20 -6.87
N PHE A 132 -12.17 2.32 -6.55
CA PHE A 132 -11.69 2.91 -5.30
C PHE A 132 -11.55 4.43 -5.43
N ASP A 133 -11.46 5.12 -4.29
CA ASP A 133 -11.44 6.59 -4.22
C ASP A 133 -10.17 7.20 -4.81
N THR A 134 -9.08 6.43 -4.86
CA THR A 134 -7.82 6.84 -5.47
C THR A 134 -7.09 5.64 -6.07
N ASP A 135 -6.35 5.86 -7.14
CA ASP A 135 -5.52 4.86 -7.79
C ASP A 135 -4.06 4.91 -7.27
N GLU A 136 -3.71 6.00 -6.53
CA GLU A 136 -2.33 6.28 -6.12
C GLU A 136 -2.22 6.95 -4.74
N LEU A 137 -1.02 6.86 -4.15
CA LEU A 137 -0.59 7.60 -2.97
C LEU A 137 0.68 8.38 -3.29
N ILE A 138 0.67 9.68 -3.07
CA ILE A 138 1.87 10.51 -3.14
C ILE A 138 2.36 10.81 -1.72
N LYS A 139 3.64 10.51 -1.46
CA LYS A 139 4.34 10.84 -0.21
C LYS A 139 5.48 11.80 -0.52
N GLU A 140 5.48 12.95 0.13
CA GLU A 140 6.57 13.92 0.04
C GLU A 140 7.37 13.96 1.34
N ILE A 141 8.69 13.92 1.22
CA ILE A 141 9.64 13.96 2.34
C ILE A 141 10.61 15.12 2.08
N THR A 142 10.66 16.08 2.99
CA THR A 142 11.52 17.27 2.84
C THR A 142 12.70 17.22 3.81
N LYS A 143 13.91 17.39 3.28
CA LYS A 143 15.16 17.44 4.04
C LYS A 143 16.10 18.48 3.44
N ASN A 144 16.64 19.37 4.27
CA ASN A 144 17.60 20.42 3.85
C ASN A 144 17.10 21.26 2.65
N GLY A 145 15.81 21.61 2.64
CA GLY A 145 15.20 22.43 1.57
C GLY A 145 14.98 21.68 0.26
N LYS A 146 15.23 20.36 0.20
CA LYS A 146 14.91 19.50 -0.95
C LYS A 146 13.75 18.57 -0.60
N THR A 147 12.92 18.25 -1.57
CA THR A 147 11.78 17.34 -1.42
C THR A 147 11.99 16.10 -2.28
N LEU A 148 11.84 14.93 -1.67
CA LEU A 148 11.73 13.65 -2.35
C LEU A 148 10.23 13.34 -2.51
N LYS A 149 9.78 13.09 -3.75
CA LYS A 149 8.40 12.72 -4.06
C LYS A 149 8.33 11.25 -4.42
N ILE A 150 7.57 10.49 -3.65
CA ILE A 150 7.38 9.04 -3.82
C ILE A 150 5.93 8.81 -4.26
N GLY A 151 5.74 8.20 -5.42
CA GLY A 151 4.45 7.73 -5.91
C GLY A 151 4.29 6.24 -5.63
N VAL A 152 3.16 5.85 -5.08
CA VAL A 152 2.81 4.44 -4.83
C VAL A 152 1.51 4.12 -5.54
N PHE A 153 1.45 3.04 -6.27
CA PHE A 153 0.20 2.52 -6.85
C PHE A 153 0.09 1.02 -6.64
N GLY A 154 -1.11 0.50 -6.72
CA GLY A 154 -1.38 -0.93 -6.53
C GLY A 154 -2.00 -1.56 -7.76
N VAL A 155 -1.74 -2.86 -7.93
CA VAL A 155 -2.27 -3.68 -9.01
C VAL A 155 -2.84 -4.96 -8.42
N SER A 156 -4.07 -5.30 -8.82
CA SER A 156 -4.68 -6.58 -8.47
C SER A 156 -4.67 -7.55 -9.65
N ASP A 157 -4.69 -8.84 -9.35
CA ASP A 157 -4.75 -9.90 -10.35
C ASP A 157 -6.02 -9.78 -11.20
N PRO A 158 -5.94 -9.70 -12.54
CA PRO A 158 -7.11 -9.68 -13.42
C PRO A 158 -8.00 -10.92 -13.28
N GLU A 159 -7.44 -12.06 -12.85
CA GLU A 159 -8.19 -13.30 -12.60
C GLU A 159 -8.95 -13.29 -11.26
N MET A 160 -8.95 -12.18 -10.53
CA MET A 160 -9.61 -12.01 -9.23
C MET A 160 -11.07 -12.45 -9.26
N LYS A 161 -11.80 -12.09 -10.33
CA LYS A 161 -13.21 -12.48 -10.54
C LYS A 161 -13.45 -14.00 -10.54
N ASN A 162 -12.40 -14.79 -10.83
CA ASN A 162 -12.45 -16.26 -10.83
C ASN A 162 -11.96 -16.86 -9.51
N LYS A 163 -11.37 -16.04 -8.63
CA LYS A 163 -10.76 -16.46 -7.34
C LYS A 163 -11.59 -16.04 -6.13
N THR A 164 -12.68 -15.30 -6.33
CA THR A 164 -13.63 -14.91 -5.30
C THR A 164 -15.06 -15.25 -5.72
N THR A 165 -16.03 -15.06 -4.82
CA THR A 165 -17.45 -15.27 -5.14
C THR A 165 -17.89 -14.25 -6.20
N PRO A 166 -18.42 -14.66 -7.36
CA PRO A 166 -18.74 -13.75 -8.47
C PRO A 166 -19.67 -12.58 -8.09
N SER A 167 -20.66 -12.82 -7.22
CA SER A 167 -21.56 -11.76 -6.75
C SER A 167 -20.87 -10.66 -5.95
N ASN A 168 -19.71 -10.96 -5.34
CA ASN A 168 -18.95 -9.99 -4.54
C ASN A 168 -18.22 -8.94 -5.38
N VAL A 169 -18.04 -9.24 -6.67
CA VAL A 169 -17.32 -8.40 -7.64
C VAL A 169 -18.15 -8.06 -8.86
N GLU A 170 -19.48 -8.31 -8.79
CA GLU A 170 -20.40 -8.05 -9.89
C GLU A 170 -20.36 -6.59 -10.33
N GLY A 171 -20.29 -6.36 -11.65
CA GLY A 171 -20.24 -5.02 -12.24
C GLY A 171 -18.87 -4.36 -12.19
N LEU A 172 -17.82 -5.10 -11.78
CA LEU A 172 -16.44 -4.62 -11.84
C LEU A 172 -15.71 -5.18 -13.06
N ASP A 173 -14.87 -4.32 -13.66
CA ASP A 173 -13.94 -4.65 -14.73
C ASP A 173 -12.52 -4.74 -14.15
N PHE A 174 -11.87 -5.90 -14.31
CA PHE A 174 -10.50 -6.16 -13.88
C PHE A 174 -9.59 -6.07 -15.10
N GLN A 175 -8.97 -4.90 -15.28
CA GLN A 175 -8.13 -4.58 -16.42
C GLN A 175 -6.78 -5.29 -16.38
N ASP A 176 -6.12 -5.39 -17.55
CA ASP A 176 -4.77 -5.95 -17.66
C ASP A 176 -3.79 -5.24 -16.73
N ALA A 177 -3.21 -6.03 -15.81
CA ALA A 177 -2.34 -5.55 -14.75
C ALA A 177 -1.05 -4.92 -15.29
N VAL A 178 -0.46 -5.51 -16.34
CA VAL A 178 0.80 -5.05 -16.92
C VAL A 178 0.60 -3.74 -17.68
N ALA A 179 -0.48 -3.67 -18.47
CA ALA A 179 -0.81 -2.44 -19.20
C ALA A 179 -1.10 -1.29 -18.24
N TYR A 180 -1.88 -1.55 -17.18
CA TYR A 180 -2.14 -0.58 -16.12
C TYR A 180 -0.86 -0.11 -15.45
N ALA A 181 -0.02 -1.04 -14.96
CA ALA A 181 1.20 -0.71 -14.23
C ALA A 181 2.17 0.13 -15.06
N LYS A 182 2.33 -0.18 -16.36
CA LYS A 182 3.16 0.63 -17.27
C LYS A 182 2.65 2.05 -17.42
N ARG A 183 1.34 2.21 -17.59
CA ARG A 183 0.71 3.53 -17.73
C ARG A 183 0.86 4.33 -16.44
N GLU A 184 0.54 3.73 -15.32
CA GLU A 184 0.55 4.40 -14.02
C GLU A 184 1.95 4.82 -13.59
N ALA A 185 2.94 3.94 -13.77
CA ALA A 185 4.33 4.28 -13.51
C ALA A 185 4.83 5.45 -14.40
N ALA A 186 4.37 5.53 -15.65
CA ALA A 186 4.70 6.64 -16.53
C ALA A 186 4.01 7.95 -16.09
N THR A 187 2.75 7.87 -15.66
CA THR A 187 1.98 8.99 -15.11
C THR A 187 2.67 9.58 -13.88
N LEU A 188 2.97 8.77 -12.87
CA LEU A 188 3.64 9.21 -11.65
C LEU A 188 5.02 9.84 -11.90
N LYS A 189 5.78 9.30 -12.85
CA LYS A 189 7.05 9.92 -13.28
C LYS A 189 6.83 11.26 -13.95
N ALA A 190 5.81 11.39 -14.81
CA ALA A 190 5.48 12.66 -15.47
C ALA A 190 5.00 13.72 -14.46
N GLU A 191 4.38 13.31 -13.36
CA GLU A 191 3.97 14.15 -12.23
C GLU A 191 5.14 14.52 -11.30
N GLY A 192 6.35 14.10 -11.64
CA GLY A 192 7.58 14.46 -10.93
C GLY A 192 7.88 13.59 -9.72
N CYS A 193 7.37 12.35 -9.67
CA CYS A 193 7.80 11.40 -8.65
C CYS A 193 9.24 10.94 -8.93
N ASP A 194 10.11 11.11 -7.95
CA ASP A 194 11.52 10.68 -7.99
C ASP A 194 11.59 9.15 -7.87
N VAL A 195 10.71 8.57 -7.05
CA VAL A 195 10.59 7.12 -6.82
C VAL A 195 9.16 6.69 -7.10
N VAL A 196 9.00 5.55 -7.77
CA VAL A 196 7.70 4.92 -8.02
C VAL A 196 7.73 3.49 -7.47
N ILE A 197 6.73 3.15 -6.66
CA ILE A 197 6.54 1.84 -6.01
C ILE A 197 5.23 1.24 -6.54
N ALA A 198 5.30 -0.04 -6.96
CA ALA A 198 4.15 -0.83 -7.42
C ALA A 198 3.96 -2.05 -6.52
#